data_f6fbaf607aa7031538dbaf8d82ec5873
#
_entry.id   f6fbaf607aa7031538dbaf8d82ec5873
#
_cell.length_a   1.000
_cell.length_b   1.000
_cell.length_c   1.000
_cell.angle_alpha   90.00
_cell.angle_beta   90.00
_cell.angle_gamma   90.00
#
_symmetry.space_group_name_H-M   'P 1'
#
loop_
_entity.id
_entity.type
_entity.pdbx_description
1 polymer ?
#
loop_
_entity_poly.entity_id
_entity_poly.type
_entity_poly.pdbx_seq_one_letter_code
_entity_poly.pdbx_strand_id
1 'polypeptide(L)'
;MKKISIGLIFFFSLLSFAEEQSDQNDPFENINRVVFNVSDDIDRYLLRPVAEIYSDYTPYIVKTGISNVFSNLSEVDTAVNQALQGKLLLSLQDTSRFVINSTVGVVGIFDIASEFGLERHDEDFGQTLGYWGIESGPYIFVPFIGPSTLRDIFAKPVSWFLSGNFSISDTEASIILNGLDVIETRERLLICLLYTSDAA
;
A
#
# COMPACT_ATOMS: atom_id res chain seq x y z
N MET A 1 -7.52 -12.92 21.51
CA MET A 1 -8.54 -13.49 20.64
C MET A 1 -9.91 -12.78 20.65
N LYS A 2 -10.22 -11.83 21.59
CA LYS A 2 -11.53 -11.12 21.63
C LYS A 2 -11.63 -9.85 20.77
N LYS A 3 -10.50 -9.31 20.27
CA LYS A 3 -10.50 -8.03 19.51
C LYS A 3 -10.78 -8.17 18.00
N ILE A 4 -10.56 -9.35 17.41
CA ILE A 4 -10.81 -9.61 15.98
C ILE A 4 -12.31 -9.73 15.68
N SER A 5 -13.12 -10.19 16.66
CA SER A 5 -14.56 -10.39 16.47
C SER A 5 -15.36 -9.09 16.31
N ILE A 6 -14.88 -7.96 16.87
CA ILE A 6 -15.63 -6.68 16.82
C ILE A 6 -15.46 -6.03 15.44
N GLY A 7 -14.28 -6.09 14.83
CA GLY A 7 -14.05 -5.57 13.48
C GLY A 7 -14.84 -6.33 12.40
N LEU A 8 -14.93 -7.65 12.56
CA LEU A 8 -15.67 -8.50 11.62
C LEU A 8 -17.19 -8.27 11.71
N ILE A 9 -17.71 -8.05 12.92
CA ILE A 9 -19.14 -7.76 13.15
C ILE A 9 -19.51 -6.38 12.58
N PHE A 10 -18.62 -5.38 12.70
CA PHE A 10 -18.87 -4.06 12.13
C PHE A 10 -18.86 -4.09 10.60
N PHE A 11 -17.98 -4.88 10.00
CA PHE A 11 -17.94 -5.08 8.54
C PHE A 11 -19.19 -5.80 8.02
N PHE A 12 -19.69 -6.80 8.76
CA PHE A 12 -20.90 -7.54 8.38
C PHE A 12 -22.19 -6.72 8.54
N SER A 13 -22.25 -5.80 9.51
CA SER A 13 -23.42 -4.91 9.69
C SER A 13 -23.53 -3.85 8.59
N LEU A 14 -22.42 -3.45 7.95
CA LEU A 14 -22.43 -2.54 6.80
C LEU A 14 -22.99 -3.22 5.53
N LEU A 15 -22.86 -4.53 5.40
CA LEU A 15 -23.40 -5.29 4.25
C LEU A 15 -24.94 -5.37 4.25
N SER A 16 -25.58 -5.14 5.40
CA SER A 16 -27.05 -5.22 5.53
C SER A 16 -27.80 -3.97 5.02
N PHE A 17 -27.09 -2.90 4.64
CA PHE A 17 -27.68 -1.66 4.14
C PHE A 17 -27.66 -1.53 2.60
N ALA A 18 -27.22 -2.56 1.87
CA ALA A 18 -26.97 -2.49 0.42
C ALA A 18 -28.14 -3.01 -0.41
N GLU A 19 -29.40 -2.68 -0.05
CA GLU A 19 -30.57 -3.09 -0.83
C GLU A 19 -31.28 -1.88 -1.44
N GLU A 20 -30.58 -1.09 -2.31
CA GLU A 20 -31.21 -0.14 -3.24
C GLU A 20 -30.34 0.03 -4.48
N GLN A 21 -30.85 -0.48 -5.61
CA GLN A 21 -30.46 -0.27 -7.01
C GLN A 21 -28.94 0.00 -7.25
N SER A 22 -28.12 -1.05 -7.21
CA SER A 22 -26.76 -0.97 -7.75
C SER A 22 -26.80 -0.99 -9.27
N ASP A 23 -26.12 -0.05 -9.91
CA ASP A 23 -25.84 -0.10 -11.34
C ASP A 23 -25.14 -1.43 -11.67
N GLN A 24 -25.42 -2.02 -12.83
CA GLN A 24 -24.92 -3.36 -13.21
C GLN A 24 -23.38 -3.44 -13.23
N ASN A 25 -22.67 -2.30 -13.16
CA ASN A 25 -21.22 -2.21 -13.19
C ASN A 25 -20.55 -2.14 -11.82
N ASP A 26 -21.22 -1.69 -10.75
CA ASP A 26 -20.67 -1.65 -9.38
C ASP A 26 -21.73 -2.08 -8.35
N PRO A 27 -21.76 -3.38 -8.01
CA PRO A 27 -22.72 -3.91 -7.05
C PRO A 27 -22.57 -3.34 -5.63
N PHE A 28 -21.45 -2.67 -5.34
CA PHE A 28 -21.15 -2.10 -4.02
C PHE A 28 -21.12 -0.56 -4.01
N GLU A 29 -21.65 0.11 -5.05
CA GLU A 29 -21.58 1.55 -5.22
C GLU A 29 -21.99 2.32 -3.95
N ASN A 30 -23.13 1.98 -3.36
CA ASN A 30 -23.63 2.67 -2.15
C ASN A 30 -22.66 2.54 -0.97
N ILE A 31 -22.10 1.35 -0.75
CA ILE A 31 -21.12 1.09 0.31
C ILE A 31 -19.83 1.85 -0.01
N ASN A 32 -19.35 1.74 -1.25
CA ASN A 32 -18.13 2.40 -1.71
C ASN A 32 -18.21 3.92 -1.51
N ARG A 33 -19.35 4.55 -1.82
CA ARG A 33 -19.58 5.99 -1.60
C ARG A 33 -19.54 6.37 -0.12
N VAL A 34 -20.18 5.58 0.76
CA VAL A 34 -20.15 5.85 2.21
C VAL A 34 -18.73 5.71 2.75
N VAL A 35 -18.04 4.64 2.39
CA VAL A 35 -16.66 4.39 2.84
C VAL A 35 -15.70 5.45 2.30
N PHE A 36 -15.88 5.87 1.02
CA PHE A 36 -15.11 6.95 0.44
C PHE A 36 -15.29 8.27 1.21
N ASN A 37 -16.53 8.68 1.51
CA ASN A 37 -16.80 9.91 2.23
C ASN A 37 -16.16 9.91 3.64
N VAL A 38 -16.27 8.80 4.37
CA VAL A 38 -15.61 8.65 5.69
C VAL A 38 -14.09 8.72 5.53
N SER A 39 -13.54 8.09 4.49
CA SER A 39 -12.10 8.11 4.22
C SER A 39 -11.60 9.50 3.83
N ASP A 40 -12.38 10.24 3.02
CA ASP A 40 -12.08 11.63 2.64
C ASP A 40 -12.10 12.56 3.86
N ASP A 41 -13.07 12.39 4.77
CA ASP A 41 -13.10 13.14 6.03
C ASP A 41 -11.87 12.84 6.90
N ILE A 42 -11.50 11.56 7.04
CA ILE A 42 -10.29 11.16 7.78
C ILE A 42 -9.03 11.74 7.12
N ASP A 43 -8.93 11.67 5.80
CA ASP A 43 -7.81 12.26 5.07
C ASP A 43 -7.73 13.77 5.32
N ARG A 44 -8.82 14.48 5.11
CA ARG A 44 -8.87 15.94 5.20
C ARG A 44 -8.58 16.46 6.59
N TYR A 45 -9.10 15.80 7.65
CA TYR A 45 -8.98 16.29 9.02
C TYR A 45 -7.79 15.69 9.79
N LEU A 46 -7.24 14.57 9.35
CA LEU A 46 -6.16 13.88 10.06
C LEU A 46 -4.93 13.62 9.18
N LEU A 47 -5.05 12.83 8.10
CA LEU A 47 -3.87 12.38 7.36
C LEU A 47 -3.18 13.52 6.62
N ARG A 48 -3.95 14.35 5.92
CA ARG A 48 -3.42 15.46 5.15
C ARG A 48 -2.68 16.49 6.01
N PRO A 49 -3.24 17.00 7.12
CA PRO A 49 -2.50 17.94 7.98
C PRO A 49 -1.22 17.32 8.56
N VAL A 50 -1.24 16.04 8.93
CA VAL A 50 -0.04 15.35 9.42
C VAL A 50 1.01 15.19 8.31
N ALA A 51 0.59 14.82 7.10
CA ALA A 51 1.49 14.71 5.95
C ALA A 51 2.08 16.08 5.53
N GLU A 52 1.31 17.17 5.61
CA GLU A 52 1.79 18.54 5.36
C GLU A 52 2.85 18.94 6.41
N ILE A 53 2.60 18.68 7.70
CA ILE A 53 3.60 18.92 8.76
C ILE A 53 4.86 18.07 8.50
N TYR A 54 4.70 16.80 8.18
CA TYR A 54 5.84 15.93 7.85
C TYR A 54 6.61 16.46 6.64
N SER A 55 5.92 16.92 5.61
CA SER A 55 6.52 17.50 4.40
C SER A 55 7.33 18.77 4.71
N ASP A 56 6.79 19.67 5.52
CA ASP A 56 7.37 20.98 5.80
C ASP A 56 8.57 20.91 6.77
N TYR A 57 8.48 20.04 7.78
CA TYR A 57 9.49 20.00 8.86
C TYR A 57 10.52 18.90 8.71
N THR A 58 10.31 17.90 7.84
CA THR A 58 11.28 16.81 7.65
C THR A 58 12.24 17.14 6.52
N PRO A 59 13.56 17.19 6.78
CA PRO A 59 14.55 17.43 5.73
C PRO A 59 14.45 16.40 4.60
N TYR A 60 14.65 16.85 3.35
CA TYR A 60 14.55 16.02 2.16
C TYR A 60 15.35 14.70 2.26
N ILE A 61 16.58 14.77 2.77
CA ILE A 61 17.44 13.58 2.91
C ILE A 61 16.83 12.54 3.85
N VAL A 62 16.12 12.96 4.90
CA VAL A 62 15.44 12.07 5.85
C VAL A 62 14.21 11.44 5.19
N LYS A 63 13.39 12.23 4.49
CA LYS A 63 12.24 11.73 3.73
C LYS A 63 12.67 10.68 2.71
N THR A 64 13.68 11.00 1.91
CA THR A 64 14.24 10.07 0.91
C THR A 64 14.74 8.78 1.56
N GLY A 65 15.47 8.88 2.68
CA GLY A 65 15.96 7.70 3.40
C GLY A 65 14.82 6.81 3.91
N ILE A 66 13.76 7.40 4.47
CA ILE A 66 12.58 6.67 4.94
C ILE A 66 11.87 5.99 3.76
N SER A 67 11.63 6.73 2.68
CA SER A 67 11.03 6.20 1.45
C SER A 67 11.83 5.03 0.87
N ASN A 68 13.15 5.15 0.84
CA ASN A 68 14.04 4.09 0.36
C ASN A 68 13.95 2.83 1.24
N VAL A 69 13.84 2.96 2.56
CA VAL A 69 13.69 1.81 3.48
C VAL A 69 12.40 1.05 3.18
N PHE A 70 11.25 1.74 3.08
CA PHE A 70 9.97 1.10 2.74
C PHE A 70 10.01 0.48 1.35
N SER A 71 10.60 1.17 0.39
CA SER A 71 10.83 0.67 -0.97
C SER A 71 11.68 -0.59 -0.97
N ASN A 72 12.76 -0.63 -0.19
CA ASN A 72 13.61 -1.81 -0.08
C ASN A 72 12.91 -3.01 0.56
N LEU A 73 12.02 -2.78 1.52
CA LEU A 73 11.19 -3.85 2.09
C LEU A 73 10.20 -4.42 1.07
N SER A 74 9.62 -3.58 0.22
CA SER A 74 8.68 -4.02 -0.82
C SER A 74 9.37 -4.80 -1.96
N GLU A 75 10.69 -4.66 -2.16
CA GLU A 75 11.44 -5.45 -3.15
C GLU A 75 11.31 -6.98 -2.91
N VAL A 76 11.14 -7.40 -1.64
CA VAL A 76 10.96 -8.81 -1.31
C VAL A 76 9.62 -9.34 -1.85
N ASP A 77 8.52 -8.57 -1.65
CA ASP A 77 7.21 -8.89 -2.21
C ASP A 77 7.28 -8.93 -3.74
N THR A 78 7.85 -7.90 -4.35
CA THR A 78 8.04 -7.80 -5.80
C THR A 78 8.82 -9.00 -6.36
N ALA A 79 9.99 -9.33 -5.79
CA ALA A 79 10.82 -10.43 -6.25
C ALA A 79 10.10 -11.80 -6.16
N VAL A 80 9.38 -12.05 -5.07
CA VAL A 80 8.60 -13.28 -4.90
C VAL A 80 7.48 -13.36 -5.93
N ASN A 81 6.74 -12.28 -6.13
CA ASN A 81 5.64 -12.24 -7.09
C ASN A 81 6.13 -12.41 -8.54
N GLN A 82 7.24 -11.79 -8.91
CA GLN A 82 7.87 -12.02 -10.21
C GLN A 82 8.27 -13.47 -10.41
N ALA A 83 8.85 -14.12 -9.37
CA ALA A 83 9.17 -15.55 -9.46
C ALA A 83 7.90 -16.40 -9.65
N LEU A 84 6.81 -16.12 -8.93
CA LEU A 84 5.52 -16.79 -9.07
C LEU A 84 4.88 -16.59 -10.46
N GLN A 85 5.18 -15.47 -11.12
CA GLN A 85 4.77 -15.17 -12.48
C GLN A 85 5.71 -15.75 -13.54
N GLY A 86 6.80 -16.41 -13.15
CA GLY A 86 7.81 -16.96 -14.06
C GLY A 86 8.79 -15.92 -14.64
N LYS A 87 8.78 -14.69 -14.17
CA LYS A 87 9.65 -13.57 -14.55
C LYS A 87 11.00 -13.66 -13.81
N LEU A 88 11.73 -14.77 -13.94
CA LEU A 88 12.91 -15.10 -13.12
C LEU A 88 14.03 -14.06 -13.19
N LEU A 89 14.28 -13.46 -14.36
CA LEU A 89 15.34 -12.45 -14.52
C LEU A 89 15.01 -11.17 -13.73
N LEU A 90 13.74 -10.73 -13.75
CA LEU A 90 13.28 -9.57 -12.97
C LEU A 90 13.34 -9.89 -11.47
N SER A 91 12.89 -11.08 -11.06
CA SER A 91 12.98 -11.55 -9.68
C SER A 91 14.43 -11.54 -9.16
N LEU A 92 15.40 -11.99 -9.96
CA LEU A 92 16.82 -11.93 -9.61
C LEU A 92 17.32 -10.49 -9.52
N GLN A 93 16.85 -9.61 -10.41
CA GLN A 93 17.21 -8.19 -10.38
C GLN A 93 16.72 -7.52 -9.09
N ASP A 94 15.43 -7.67 -8.73
CA ASP A 94 14.86 -7.04 -7.52
C ASP A 94 15.40 -7.71 -6.24
N THR A 95 15.67 -9.02 -6.26
CA THR A 95 16.43 -9.67 -5.17
C THR A 95 17.82 -9.05 -4.99
N SER A 96 18.53 -8.77 -6.10
CA SER A 96 19.85 -8.12 -6.06
C SER A 96 19.76 -6.69 -5.53
N ARG A 97 18.72 -5.93 -5.91
CA ARG A 97 18.43 -4.61 -5.36
C ARG A 97 18.28 -4.68 -3.85
N PHE A 98 17.40 -5.57 -3.38
CA PHE A 98 17.19 -5.77 -1.93
C PHE A 98 18.49 -6.05 -1.19
N VAL A 99 19.32 -6.97 -1.69
CA VAL A 99 20.60 -7.34 -1.06
C VAL A 99 21.59 -6.16 -1.07
N ILE A 100 21.76 -5.48 -2.18
CA ILE A 100 22.67 -4.34 -2.32
C ILE A 100 22.24 -3.21 -1.39
N ASN A 101 20.98 -2.82 -1.43
CA ASN A 101 20.46 -1.73 -0.63
C ASN A 101 20.44 -2.06 0.87
N SER A 102 20.17 -3.31 1.24
CA SER A 102 20.21 -3.74 2.65
C SER A 102 21.63 -3.80 3.22
N THR A 103 22.64 -4.11 2.39
CA THR A 103 24.04 -4.25 2.85
C THR A 103 24.84 -2.96 2.63
N VAL A 104 25.04 -2.54 1.39
CA VAL A 104 25.83 -1.35 1.04
C VAL A 104 25.01 -0.06 1.28
N GLY A 105 23.68 -0.11 1.03
CA GLY A 105 22.76 0.99 1.24
C GLY A 105 22.31 1.21 2.69
N VAL A 106 22.95 0.56 3.67
CA VAL A 106 22.67 0.71 5.11
C VAL A 106 21.19 0.44 5.42
N VAL A 107 20.78 -0.83 5.33
CA VAL A 107 19.39 -1.28 5.58
C VAL A 107 18.37 -0.59 4.64
N GLY A 108 18.80 -0.19 3.45
CA GLY A 108 17.93 0.43 2.44
C GLY A 108 17.77 1.95 2.56
N ILE A 109 18.49 2.63 3.46
CA ILE A 109 18.45 4.11 3.54
C ILE A 109 18.93 4.74 2.22
N PHE A 110 19.95 4.14 1.59
CA PHE A 110 20.49 4.59 0.32
C PHE A 110 20.13 3.60 -0.79
N ASP A 111 19.57 4.09 -1.90
CA ASP A 111 19.27 3.27 -3.09
C ASP A 111 20.52 3.15 -3.98
N ILE A 112 21.49 2.36 -3.51
CA ILE A 112 22.74 2.09 -4.23
C ILE A 112 22.50 1.22 -5.46
N ALA A 113 21.47 0.36 -5.45
CA ALA A 113 21.15 -0.50 -6.58
C ALA A 113 20.78 0.31 -7.83
N SER A 114 20.08 1.41 -7.69
CA SER A 114 19.77 2.32 -8.81
C SER A 114 21.03 2.97 -9.40
N GLU A 115 22.05 3.27 -8.60
CA GLU A 115 23.35 3.79 -9.09
C GLU A 115 24.11 2.75 -9.93
N PHE A 116 23.84 1.45 -9.69
CA PHE A 116 24.36 0.37 -10.53
C PHE A 116 23.51 0.08 -11.78
N GLY A 117 22.46 0.89 -12.03
CA GLY A 117 21.58 0.74 -13.18
C GLY A 117 20.57 -0.39 -13.07
N LEU A 118 20.30 -0.89 -11.86
CA LEU A 118 19.24 -1.87 -11.63
C LEU A 118 17.91 -1.12 -11.51
N GLU A 119 17.01 -1.32 -12.49
CA GLU A 119 15.69 -0.72 -12.48
C GLU A 119 14.82 -1.34 -11.38
N ARG A 120 13.95 -0.53 -10.78
CA ARG A 120 12.97 -0.96 -9.80
C ARG A 120 11.68 -1.39 -10.50
N HIS A 121 11.09 -2.47 -10.00
CA HIS A 121 9.78 -2.95 -10.42
C HIS A 121 8.81 -2.90 -9.23
N ASP A 122 7.54 -3.07 -9.52
CA ASP A 122 6.47 -3.12 -8.54
C ASP A 122 5.47 -4.21 -8.92
N GLU A 123 5.50 -5.30 -8.16
CA GLU A 123 4.61 -6.45 -8.34
C GLU A 123 4.06 -6.88 -6.98
N ASP A 124 2.77 -7.15 -6.94
CA ASP A 124 2.09 -7.63 -5.73
C ASP A 124 1.36 -8.97 -5.98
N PHE A 125 0.88 -9.58 -4.93
CA PHE A 125 0.18 -10.86 -5.04
C PHE A 125 -1.16 -10.74 -5.79
N GLY A 126 -1.82 -9.57 -5.78
CA GLY A 126 -3.02 -9.31 -6.59
C GLY A 126 -2.71 -9.36 -8.08
N GLN A 127 -1.58 -8.76 -8.50
CA GLN A 127 -1.09 -8.84 -9.87
C GLN A 127 -0.73 -10.29 -10.25
N THR A 128 -0.12 -11.05 -9.35
CA THR A 128 0.19 -12.47 -9.55
C THR A 128 -1.07 -13.30 -9.76
N LEU A 129 -2.11 -13.10 -8.95
CA LEU A 129 -3.41 -13.75 -9.15
C LEU A 129 -4.04 -13.37 -10.50
N GLY A 130 -3.93 -12.11 -10.91
CA GLY A 130 -4.36 -11.66 -12.23
C GLY A 130 -3.57 -12.33 -13.36
N TYR A 131 -2.27 -12.45 -13.23
CA TYR A 131 -1.42 -13.16 -14.19
C TYR A 131 -1.81 -14.65 -14.32
N TRP A 132 -2.26 -15.27 -13.24
CA TRP A 132 -2.78 -16.65 -13.26
C TRP A 132 -4.22 -16.76 -13.78
N GLY A 133 -4.84 -15.64 -14.20
CA GLY A 133 -6.15 -15.62 -14.82
C GLY A 133 -7.31 -15.49 -13.81
N ILE A 134 -7.05 -15.12 -12.56
CA ILE A 134 -8.10 -14.83 -11.59
C ILE A 134 -8.65 -13.43 -11.88
N GLU A 135 -9.93 -13.34 -12.15
CA GLU A 135 -10.63 -12.08 -12.41
C GLU A 135 -10.58 -11.15 -11.20
N SER A 136 -10.54 -9.83 -11.44
CA SER A 136 -10.48 -8.82 -10.38
C SER A 136 -11.71 -8.82 -9.46
N GLY A 137 -12.86 -9.25 -9.98
CA GLY A 137 -14.14 -9.15 -9.30
C GLY A 137 -14.61 -7.69 -9.17
N PRO A 138 -15.64 -7.44 -8.35
CA PRO A 138 -16.22 -6.11 -8.18
C PRO A 138 -15.24 -5.13 -7.53
N TYR A 139 -15.46 -3.84 -7.84
CA TYR A 139 -14.76 -2.73 -7.23
C TYR A 139 -15.16 -2.59 -5.76
N ILE A 140 -14.19 -2.33 -4.90
CA ILE A 140 -14.40 -2.07 -3.46
C ILE A 140 -13.46 -0.95 -3.02
N PHE A 141 -14.01 0.06 -2.37
CA PHE A 141 -13.22 1.09 -1.73
C PHE A 141 -12.90 0.70 -0.28
N VAL A 142 -11.62 0.66 0.08
CA VAL A 142 -11.16 0.24 1.41
C VAL A 142 -10.55 1.44 2.14
N PRO A 143 -10.96 1.74 3.40
CA PRO A 143 -10.35 2.82 4.16
C PRO A 143 -8.83 2.65 4.26
N PHE A 144 -8.09 3.73 4.12
CA PHE A 144 -6.62 3.83 4.14
C PHE A 144 -5.88 3.13 2.98
N ILE A 145 -6.48 2.14 2.33
CA ILE A 145 -5.90 1.45 1.17
C ILE A 145 -6.33 2.14 -0.13
N GLY A 146 -7.56 2.67 -0.15
CA GLY A 146 -8.13 3.34 -1.33
C GLY A 146 -8.88 2.39 -2.27
N PRO A 147 -8.96 2.74 -3.57
CA PRO A 147 -9.63 1.95 -4.58
C PRO A 147 -8.95 0.59 -4.75
N SER A 148 -9.75 -0.47 -4.77
CA SER A 148 -9.27 -1.85 -4.86
C SER A 148 -10.29 -2.74 -5.56
N THR A 149 -9.97 -4.00 -5.74
CA THR A 149 -10.87 -5.04 -6.22
C THR A 149 -10.99 -6.16 -5.19
N LEU A 150 -12.02 -6.99 -5.32
CA LEU A 150 -12.20 -8.11 -4.41
C LEU A 150 -10.97 -9.03 -4.40
N ARG A 151 -10.41 -9.35 -5.58
CA ARG A 151 -9.17 -10.13 -5.71
C ARG A 151 -8.02 -9.51 -4.94
N ASP A 152 -7.81 -8.22 -5.13
CA ASP A 152 -6.64 -7.52 -4.59
C ASP A 152 -6.75 -7.37 -3.07
N ILE A 153 -7.97 -7.20 -2.52
CA ILE A 153 -8.19 -7.20 -1.07
C ILE A 153 -7.81 -8.54 -0.44
N PHE A 154 -8.18 -9.67 -1.08
CA PHE A 154 -7.78 -10.99 -0.59
C PHE A 154 -6.28 -11.27 -0.76
N ALA A 155 -5.63 -10.62 -1.72
CA ALA A 155 -4.20 -10.71 -1.94
C ALA A 155 -3.36 -9.88 -0.94
N LYS A 156 -3.89 -8.75 -0.46
CA LYS A 156 -3.16 -7.81 0.42
C LYS A 156 -2.50 -8.44 1.65
N PRO A 157 -3.15 -9.36 2.40
CA PRO A 157 -2.49 -10.00 3.54
C PRO A 157 -1.21 -10.76 3.18
N VAL A 158 -1.14 -11.34 1.99
CA VAL A 158 0.04 -12.05 1.50
C VAL A 158 1.16 -11.07 1.20
N SER A 159 0.87 -10.00 0.44
CA SER A 159 1.84 -8.93 0.15
C SER A 159 2.34 -8.24 1.43
N TRP A 160 1.47 -7.96 2.39
CA TRP A 160 1.88 -7.40 3.68
C TRP A 160 2.79 -8.34 4.49
N PHE A 161 2.55 -9.64 4.42
CA PHE A 161 3.42 -10.63 5.04
C PHE A 161 4.80 -10.66 4.36
N LEU A 162 4.84 -10.65 3.03
CA LEU A 162 6.08 -10.69 2.25
C LEU A 162 6.91 -9.40 2.41
N SER A 163 6.28 -8.24 2.45
CA SER A 163 6.96 -6.95 2.68
C SER A 163 7.39 -6.73 4.14
N GLY A 164 7.22 -7.72 5.01
CA GLY A 164 7.68 -7.69 6.39
C GLY A 164 6.79 -6.93 7.37
N ASN A 165 5.68 -6.34 6.91
CA ASN A 165 4.78 -5.56 7.76
C ASN A 165 4.15 -6.38 8.91
N PHE A 166 4.00 -7.71 8.75
CA PHE A 166 3.55 -8.62 9.80
C PHE A 166 4.68 -9.29 10.59
N SER A 167 5.94 -9.15 10.17
CA SER A 167 7.07 -9.86 10.79
C SER A 167 7.59 -9.19 12.05
N ILE A 168 7.10 -7.98 12.37
CA ILE A 168 7.52 -7.25 13.57
C ILE A 168 6.69 -7.75 14.73
N SER A 169 7.33 -8.51 15.62
CA SER A 169 6.69 -9.11 16.80
C SER A 169 6.33 -8.08 17.88
N ASP A 170 6.96 -6.91 17.85
CA ASP A 170 6.66 -5.79 18.74
C ASP A 170 5.49 -4.96 18.20
N THR A 171 4.37 -4.97 18.91
CA THR A 171 3.14 -4.27 18.50
C THR A 171 3.33 -2.76 18.41
N GLU A 172 4.14 -2.16 19.30
CA GLU A 172 4.37 -0.71 19.30
C GLU A 172 5.21 -0.30 18.08
N ALA A 173 6.30 -1.02 17.82
CA ALA A 173 7.15 -0.78 16.66
C ALA A 173 6.37 -0.97 15.34
N SER A 174 5.53 -1.99 15.26
CA SER A 174 4.67 -2.24 14.09
C SER A 174 3.68 -1.09 13.84
N ILE A 175 3.02 -0.58 14.88
CA ILE A 175 2.10 0.55 14.75
C ILE A 175 2.83 1.82 14.28
N ILE A 176 4.02 2.10 14.84
CA ILE A 176 4.82 3.27 14.46
C ILE A 176 5.26 3.18 12.99
N LEU A 177 5.79 2.03 12.57
CA LEU A 177 6.29 1.85 11.20
C LEU A 177 5.16 1.90 10.18
N ASN A 178 4.04 1.21 10.43
CA ASN A 178 2.89 1.28 9.51
C ASN A 178 2.28 2.69 9.49
N GLY A 179 2.23 3.39 10.62
CA GLY A 179 1.79 4.78 10.67
C GLY A 179 2.71 5.72 9.87
N LEU A 180 4.02 5.52 9.94
CA LEU A 180 4.99 6.29 9.18
C LEU A 180 4.89 6.01 7.67
N ASP A 181 4.70 4.75 7.28
CA ASP A 181 4.49 4.35 5.88
C ASP A 181 3.24 5.03 5.28
N VAL A 182 2.14 5.07 6.03
CA VAL A 182 0.91 5.78 5.61
C VAL A 182 1.17 7.28 5.44
N ILE A 183 1.87 7.92 6.37
CA ILE A 183 2.18 9.35 6.31
C ILE A 183 3.11 9.65 5.12
N GLU A 184 4.15 8.87 4.92
CA GLU A 184 5.10 8.99 3.81
C GLU A 184 4.39 8.81 2.46
N THR A 185 3.58 7.77 2.34
CA THR A 185 2.78 7.52 1.13
C THR A 185 1.82 8.70 0.86
N ARG A 186 1.19 9.23 1.89
CA ARG A 186 0.28 10.38 1.75
C ARG A 186 1.04 11.67 1.37
N GLU A 187 2.23 11.87 1.89
CA GLU A 187 3.10 13.02 1.53
C GLU A 187 3.46 12.98 0.05
N ARG A 188 3.87 11.85 -0.48
CA ARG A 188 4.15 11.69 -1.92
C ARG A 188 2.96 12.04 -2.80
N LEU A 189 1.74 11.78 -2.34
CA LEU A 189 0.50 12.11 -3.06
C LEU A 189 0.09 13.58 -2.95
N LEU A 190 0.63 14.38 -2.01
CA LEU A 190 0.32 15.82 -1.91
C LEU A 190 0.65 16.58 -3.19
N ILE A 191 1.76 16.25 -3.84
CA ILE A 191 2.19 16.87 -5.08
C ILE A 191 1.15 16.65 -6.20
N CYS A 192 0.59 15.44 -6.29
CA CYS A 192 -0.44 15.11 -7.28
C CYS A 192 -1.72 15.93 -7.10
N LEU A 193 -2.10 16.23 -5.86
CA LEU A 193 -3.30 17.01 -5.55
C LEU A 193 -3.12 18.52 -5.84
N LEU A 194 -1.91 19.06 -5.65
CA LEU A 194 -1.61 20.45 -5.99
C LEU A 194 -1.75 20.70 -7.49
N TYR A 195 -1.34 19.74 -8.34
CA TYR A 195 -1.51 19.86 -9.80
C TYR A 195 -2.95 19.78 -10.27
N THR A 196 -3.85 19.12 -9.51
CA THR A 196 -5.27 19.00 -9.87
C THR A 196 -6.10 20.17 -9.36
N SER A 197 -5.72 20.83 -8.28
CA SER A 197 -6.44 21.99 -7.74
C SER A 197 -6.15 23.29 -8.51
N ASP A 198 -4.98 23.41 -9.13
CA ASP A 198 -4.61 24.59 -9.94
C ASP A 198 -5.14 24.51 -11.39
N ALA A 199 -5.74 23.37 -11.78
CA ALA A 199 -6.30 23.14 -13.11
C ALA A 199 -7.83 23.30 -13.17
N ALA A 200 -8.51 23.63 -12.08
CA ALA A 200 -9.95 23.86 -11.95
C ALA A 200 -10.25 25.33 -11.70
#